data_318bb76a8f9f0c41d58139a42b14017d
#
_entry.id   318bb76a8f9f0c41d58139a42b14017d
#
_cell.length_a   1.000
_cell.length_b   1.000
_cell.length_c   1.000
_cell.angle_alpha   90.00
_cell.angle_beta   90.00
_cell.angle_gamma   90.00
#
_symmetry.space_group_name_H-M   'P 1'
#
loop_
_entity.id
_entity.type
_entity.pdbx_description
1 polymer ?
#
loop_
_entity_poly.entity_id
_entity_poly.type
_entity_poly.pdbx_seq_one_letter_code
_entity_poly.pdbx_strand_id
1 'polypeptide(L)'
;MMRNQPQIVQGYVTHERLSPKAHALKSRTFYVRVPIRSIFYATSNDKPQWGNWIFGINRKSLISLNDEDHGSGESIKRWLNRMLTEHELENIADGEIWLVCFPRVLGYQFKPVSFWFCENKLGELVAVFAEVHNTFGQHHTYVLRPPLGHEFFKTGDVISTPKCFYVSPFLSVTGHYQFQFHYDKKTKRDFSR
;
A
#
# COMPACT_ATOMS: atom_id res chain seq x y z
N MET A 1 19.56 -13.10 4.18
CA MET A 1 19.99 -11.69 4.06
C MET A 1 19.31 -10.91 2.93
N MET A 2 18.18 -11.37 2.34
CA MET A 2 17.43 -10.67 1.28
C MET A 2 16.11 -10.04 1.77
N ARG A 3 15.92 -9.85 3.08
CA ARG A 3 14.59 -9.47 3.64
C ARG A 3 14.19 -8.01 3.44
N ASN A 4 15.15 -7.12 3.21
CA ASN A 4 14.90 -5.66 3.23
C ASN A 4 15.29 -4.98 1.91
N GLN A 5 14.99 -5.60 0.77
CA GLN A 5 15.18 -5.00 -0.55
C GLN A 5 13.84 -4.85 -1.29
N PRO A 6 13.69 -3.84 -2.14
CA PRO A 6 12.56 -3.73 -3.03
C PRO A 6 12.41 -4.95 -3.92
N GLN A 7 11.17 -5.33 -4.16
CA GLN A 7 10.80 -6.48 -4.97
C GLN A 7 9.81 -6.07 -6.05
N ILE A 8 9.95 -6.62 -7.25
CA ILE A 8 8.93 -6.56 -8.29
C ILE A 8 8.15 -7.87 -8.20
N VAL A 9 6.85 -7.76 -7.99
CA VAL A 9 5.96 -8.90 -7.77
C VAL A 9 4.94 -8.95 -8.90
N GLN A 10 4.81 -10.11 -9.54
CA GLN A 10 3.75 -10.36 -10.52
C GLN A 10 2.48 -10.83 -9.81
N GLY A 11 1.34 -10.36 -10.29
CA GLY A 11 0.04 -10.72 -9.74
C GLY A 11 -1.08 -10.61 -10.76
N TYR A 12 -2.28 -10.71 -10.26
CA TYR A 12 -3.50 -10.52 -11.03
C TYR A 12 -4.39 -9.50 -10.33
N VAL A 13 -5.04 -8.66 -11.12
CA VAL A 13 -6.15 -7.83 -10.67
C VAL A 13 -7.43 -8.40 -11.26
N THR A 14 -8.40 -8.67 -10.40
CA THR A 14 -9.73 -9.11 -10.82
C THR A 14 -10.71 -8.00 -10.50
N HIS A 15 -11.48 -7.58 -11.50
CA HIS A 15 -12.59 -6.64 -11.34
C HIS A 15 -13.87 -7.40 -11.59
N GLU A 16 -14.74 -7.44 -10.60
CA GLU A 16 -16.06 -8.05 -10.71
C GLU A 16 -17.13 -6.97 -10.55
N ARG A 17 -18.01 -6.87 -11.50
CA ARG A 17 -19.20 -6.04 -11.45
C ARG A 17 -20.43 -6.93 -11.44
N LEU A 18 -21.26 -6.79 -10.43
CA LEU A 18 -22.44 -7.61 -10.23
C LEU A 18 -23.70 -7.01 -10.88
N SER A 19 -23.76 -5.68 -11.05
CA SER A 19 -24.91 -4.96 -11.57
C SER A 19 -24.46 -3.79 -12.46
N PRO A 20 -25.22 -3.39 -13.51
CA PRO A 20 -26.46 -3.96 -14.04
C PRO A 20 -26.24 -5.25 -14.86
N LYS A 21 -25.03 -5.53 -15.29
CA LYS A 21 -24.65 -6.73 -16.04
C LYS A 21 -23.40 -7.32 -15.40
N ALA A 22 -23.48 -8.58 -15.00
CA ALA A 22 -22.34 -9.27 -14.42
C ALA A 22 -21.18 -9.30 -15.42
N HIS A 23 -20.00 -8.88 -14.98
CA HIS A 23 -18.79 -8.89 -15.79
C HIS A 23 -17.59 -9.10 -14.87
N ALA A 24 -16.73 -10.04 -15.21
CA ALA A 24 -15.47 -10.28 -14.52
C ALA A 24 -14.30 -10.08 -15.48
N LEU A 25 -13.35 -9.25 -15.11
CA LEU A 25 -12.12 -9.04 -15.84
C LEU A 25 -10.94 -9.41 -14.94
N LYS A 26 -10.11 -10.33 -15.42
CA LYS A 26 -8.85 -10.70 -14.76
C LYS A 26 -7.68 -10.29 -15.64
N SER A 27 -6.84 -9.38 -15.14
CA SER A 27 -5.67 -8.87 -15.84
C SER A 27 -4.38 -9.23 -15.12
N ARG A 28 -3.37 -9.67 -15.86
CA ARG A 28 -2.01 -9.81 -15.32
C ARG A 28 -1.45 -8.42 -15.08
N THR A 29 -0.78 -8.26 -13.95
CA THR A 29 -0.13 -7.00 -13.58
C THR A 29 1.14 -7.28 -12.78
N PHE A 30 1.90 -6.22 -12.51
CA PHE A 30 2.97 -6.26 -11.54
C PHE A 30 2.89 -5.04 -10.63
N TYR A 31 3.40 -5.18 -9.45
CA TYR A 31 3.53 -4.13 -8.45
C TYR A 31 4.91 -4.21 -7.79
N VAL A 32 5.28 -3.15 -7.13
CA VAL A 32 6.50 -3.12 -6.32
C VAL A 32 6.15 -3.27 -4.84
N ARG A 33 7.00 -3.98 -4.12
CA ARG A 33 6.96 -4.11 -2.67
C ARG A 33 8.25 -3.52 -2.12
N VAL A 34 8.16 -2.44 -1.36
CA VAL A 34 9.29 -1.62 -0.93
C VAL A 34 9.36 -1.56 0.59
N PRO A 35 10.50 -1.92 1.23
CA PRO A 35 10.70 -1.81 2.67
C PRO A 35 11.05 -0.36 3.02
N ILE A 36 10.08 0.37 3.54
CA ILE A 36 10.18 1.82 3.73
C ILE A 36 11.18 2.18 4.83
N ARG A 37 11.12 1.50 5.98
CA ARG A 37 12.06 1.81 7.07
C ARG A 37 13.50 1.52 6.68
N SER A 38 13.74 0.37 6.05
CA SER A 38 15.08 -0.03 5.60
C SER A 38 15.70 0.92 4.57
N ILE A 39 14.90 1.66 3.80
CA ILE A 39 15.40 2.58 2.76
C ILE A 39 15.34 4.03 3.23
N PHE A 40 14.20 4.48 3.72
CA PHE A 40 13.98 5.89 4.00
C PHE A 40 14.51 6.32 5.37
N TYR A 41 14.62 5.41 6.34
CA TYR A 41 15.14 5.73 7.67
C TYR A 41 16.61 5.36 7.85
N ALA A 42 17.22 4.67 6.88
CA ALA A 42 18.64 4.38 6.86
C ALA A 42 19.53 5.62 6.62
N THR A 43 18.93 6.75 6.23
CA THR A 43 19.62 7.99 5.93
C THR A 43 18.92 9.19 6.59
N SER A 44 19.67 10.24 6.87
CA SER A 44 19.12 11.52 7.36
C SER A 44 18.36 12.28 6.26
N ASN A 45 18.56 11.93 4.99
CA ASN A 45 17.84 12.56 3.88
C ASN A 45 16.37 12.17 3.89
N ASP A 46 15.50 13.17 3.85
CA ASP A 46 14.04 12.96 3.78
C ASP A 46 13.57 12.37 2.46
N LYS A 47 14.33 12.56 1.38
CA LYS A 47 14.05 12.03 0.03
C LYS A 47 15.25 11.23 -0.48
N PRO A 48 15.48 10.03 0.04
CA PRO A 48 16.62 9.22 -0.37
C PRO A 48 16.48 8.81 -1.84
N GLN A 49 17.60 8.82 -2.56
CA GLN A 49 17.69 8.21 -3.87
C GLN A 49 18.23 6.79 -3.73
N TRP A 50 17.53 5.82 -4.32
CA TRP A 50 17.94 4.42 -4.26
C TRP A 50 17.73 3.73 -5.61
N GLY A 51 18.51 2.68 -5.88
CA GLY A 51 18.33 1.81 -7.03
C GLY A 51 19.22 2.15 -8.23
N ASN A 52 18.82 1.69 -9.41
CA ASN A 52 19.57 1.79 -10.66
C ASN A 52 18.69 2.27 -11.83
N TRP A 53 19.16 2.09 -13.08
CA TRP A 53 18.41 2.52 -14.27
C TRP A 53 17.16 1.68 -14.57
N ILE A 54 17.06 0.46 -14.03
CA ILE A 54 15.87 -0.42 -14.19
C ILE A 54 14.81 -0.05 -13.16
N PHE A 55 15.16 -0.04 -11.87
CA PHE A 55 14.26 0.33 -10.79
C PHE A 55 14.91 1.36 -9.88
N GLY A 56 14.20 2.44 -9.62
CA GLY A 56 14.68 3.52 -8.77
C GLY A 56 13.63 4.13 -7.87
N ILE A 57 14.08 4.66 -6.75
CA ILE A 57 13.29 5.45 -5.80
C ILE A 57 13.81 6.88 -5.85
N ASN A 58 12.92 7.86 -6.08
CA ASN A 58 13.23 9.28 -6.22
C ASN A 58 14.32 9.57 -7.27
N ARG A 59 14.38 8.77 -8.31
CA ARG A 59 15.33 8.95 -9.43
C ARG A 59 14.74 8.47 -10.76
N LYS A 60 15.26 8.98 -11.86
CA LYS A 60 14.88 8.56 -13.22
C LYS A 60 15.31 7.10 -13.45
N SER A 61 14.34 6.24 -13.76
CA SER A 61 14.52 4.81 -14.01
C SER A 61 13.40 4.33 -14.93
N LEU A 62 13.53 3.13 -15.53
CA LEU A 62 12.46 2.54 -16.33
C LEU A 62 11.20 2.29 -15.48
N ILE A 63 11.40 1.78 -14.27
CA ILE A 63 10.38 1.59 -13.25
C ILE A 63 10.78 2.45 -12.06
N SER A 64 9.89 3.29 -11.55
CA SER A 64 10.23 4.17 -10.43
C SER A 64 9.10 4.33 -9.42
N LEU A 65 9.50 4.65 -8.18
CA LEU A 65 8.65 5.08 -7.10
C LEU A 65 9.12 6.46 -6.66
N ASN A 66 8.22 7.42 -6.61
CA ASN A 66 8.55 8.78 -6.17
C ASN A 66 7.70 9.17 -4.96
N ASP A 67 8.28 9.90 -4.02
CA ASP A 67 7.62 10.38 -2.82
C ASP A 67 6.34 11.17 -3.14
N GLU A 68 6.41 12.03 -4.15
CA GLU A 68 5.30 12.89 -4.58
C GLU A 68 4.06 12.13 -5.03
N ASP A 69 4.21 10.84 -5.31
CA ASP A 69 3.10 9.97 -5.73
C ASP A 69 2.31 9.42 -4.55
N HIS A 70 2.77 9.61 -3.33
CA HIS A 70 2.22 8.98 -2.13
C HIS A 70 1.91 10.00 -1.05
N GLY A 71 0.98 9.62 -0.17
CA GLY A 71 0.57 10.49 0.92
C GLY A 71 0.02 11.82 0.41
N SER A 72 0.39 12.90 1.07
CA SER A 72 -0.04 14.27 0.73
C SER A 72 0.93 15.01 -0.21
N GLY A 73 1.83 14.29 -0.90
CA GLY A 73 2.88 14.89 -1.76
C GLY A 73 4.10 15.40 -1.00
N GLU A 74 4.14 15.23 0.31
CA GLU A 74 5.32 15.43 1.14
C GLU A 74 6.29 14.25 1.04
N SER A 75 7.43 14.27 1.77
CA SER A 75 8.27 13.09 1.81
C SER A 75 7.53 11.92 2.48
N ILE A 76 7.69 10.71 1.95
CA ILE A 76 7.13 9.48 2.51
C ILE A 76 7.43 9.37 4.01
N LYS A 77 8.65 9.70 4.42
CA LYS A 77 9.08 9.64 5.81
C LYS A 77 8.26 10.55 6.73
N ARG A 78 8.01 11.82 6.32
CA ARG A 78 7.21 12.76 7.10
C ARG A 78 5.75 12.35 7.16
N TRP A 79 5.19 12.00 6.02
CA TRP A 79 3.81 11.54 5.94
C TRP A 79 3.57 10.32 6.83
N LEU A 80 4.46 9.34 6.75
CA LEU A 80 4.33 8.11 7.51
C LEU A 80 4.46 8.34 9.01
N ASN A 81 5.42 9.17 9.45
CA ASN A 81 5.56 9.53 10.86
C ASN A 81 4.28 10.19 11.37
N ARG A 82 3.74 11.15 10.62
CA ARG A 82 2.48 11.81 10.97
C ARG A 82 1.32 10.79 11.07
N MET A 83 1.15 9.92 10.09
CA MET A 83 0.11 8.88 10.11
C MET A 83 0.25 7.95 11.32
N LEU A 84 1.46 7.53 11.66
CA LEU A 84 1.69 6.68 12.83
C LEU A 84 1.33 7.41 14.13
N THR A 85 1.70 8.69 14.27
CA THR A 85 1.40 9.51 15.45
C THR A 85 -0.11 9.78 15.57
N GLU A 86 -0.76 10.26 14.50
CA GLU A 86 -2.19 10.57 14.49
C GLU A 86 -3.06 9.36 14.82
N HIS A 87 -2.57 8.17 14.54
CA HIS A 87 -3.29 6.92 14.79
C HIS A 87 -2.71 6.08 15.93
N GLU A 88 -1.86 6.64 16.79
CA GLU A 88 -1.31 5.96 17.98
C GLU A 88 -0.63 4.61 17.64
N LEU A 89 0.05 4.54 16.50
CA LEU A 89 0.70 3.34 16.00
C LEU A 89 2.23 3.33 16.18
N GLU A 90 2.83 4.41 16.66
CA GLU A 90 4.30 4.59 16.75
C GLU A 90 4.98 3.46 17.53
N ASN A 91 4.38 3.05 18.65
CA ASN A 91 4.92 2.02 19.54
C ASN A 91 4.44 0.60 19.19
N ILE A 92 3.45 0.47 18.31
CA ILE A 92 2.86 -0.80 17.92
C ILE A 92 3.44 -1.26 16.57
N ALA A 93 3.51 -0.36 15.61
CA ALA A 93 4.07 -0.61 14.28
C ALA A 93 5.57 -0.31 14.27
N ASP A 94 6.35 -0.94 15.14
CA ASP A 94 7.76 -0.66 15.37
C ASP A 94 8.73 -1.56 14.56
N GLY A 95 8.19 -2.44 13.71
CA GLY A 95 8.89 -3.28 12.75
C GLY A 95 9.04 -2.60 11.37
N GLU A 96 9.11 -3.39 10.30
CA GLU A 96 9.18 -2.86 8.93
C GLU A 96 7.80 -2.36 8.45
N ILE A 97 7.82 -1.39 7.55
CA ILE A 97 6.63 -0.94 6.85
C ILE A 97 6.83 -1.20 5.35
N TRP A 98 5.94 -1.99 4.78
CA TRP A 98 6.01 -2.39 3.39
C TRP A 98 5.01 -1.60 2.55
N LEU A 99 5.51 -0.79 1.63
CA LEU A 99 4.66 -0.19 0.61
C LEU A 99 4.49 -1.15 -0.56
N VAL A 100 3.25 -1.47 -0.87
CA VAL A 100 2.87 -2.26 -2.06
C VAL A 100 2.03 -1.37 -2.96
N CYS A 101 2.53 -1.06 -4.14
CA CYS A 101 1.86 -0.14 -5.07
C CYS A 101 2.21 -0.44 -6.54
N PHE A 102 1.43 0.14 -7.44
CA PHE A 102 1.80 0.22 -8.85
C PHE A 102 2.90 1.27 -9.01
N PRO A 103 4.06 0.91 -9.60
CA PRO A 103 5.13 1.88 -9.84
C PRO A 103 4.83 2.75 -11.07
N ARG A 104 5.58 3.82 -11.23
CA ARG A 104 5.68 4.49 -12.53
C ARG A 104 6.43 3.59 -13.51
N VAL A 105 5.96 3.54 -14.75
CA VAL A 105 6.61 2.84 -15.85
C VAL A 105 6.90 3.87 -16.95
N LEU A 106 8.18 4.08 -17.28
CA LEU A 106 8.62 5.11 -18.25
C LEU A 106 8.05 6.51 -17.91
N GLY A 107 7.90 6.83 -16.64
CA GLY A 107 7.33 8.07 -16.13
C GLY A 107 5.81 8.12 -16.07
N TYR A 108 5.09 7.19 -16.68
CA TYR A 108 3.64 7.09 -16.56
C TYR A 108 3.23 6.39 -15.28
N GLN A 109 2.25 6.97 -14.58
CA GLN A 109 1.71 6.42 -13.35
C GLN A 109 0.22 6.11 -13.47
N PHE A 110 -0.14 4.90 -13.05
CA PHE A 110 -1.51 4.50 -12.78
C PHE A 110 -1.56 3.87 -11.40
N LYS A 111 -2.13 4.58 -10.44
CA LYS A 111 -2.09 4.18 -9.02
C LYS A 111 -3.49 4.26 -8.40
N PRO A 112 -4.35 3.28 -8.63
CA PRO A 112 -5.71 3.28 -8.05
C PRO A 112 -5.70 3.05 -6.54
N VAL A 113 -4.77 2.24 -6.05
CA VAL A 113 -4.60 1.95 -4.62
C VAL A 113 -3.16 1.61 -4.30
N SER A 114 -2.70 2.04 -3.12
CA SER A 114 -1.44 1.63 -2.50
C SER A 114 -1.70 1.11 -1.10
N PHE A 115 -1.01 0.06 -0.70
CA PHE A 115 -1.11 -0.51 0.64
C PHE A 115 0.19 -0.35 1.40
N TRP A 116 0.08 0.11 2.65
CA TRP A 116 1.19 0.25 3.59
C TRP A 116 0.98 -0.76 4.71
N PHE A 117 1.67 -1.87 4.63
CA PHE A 117 1.60 -2.95 5.63
C PHE A 117 2.56 -2.64 6.76
N CYS A 118 2.02 -2.31 7.93
CA CYS A 118 2.78 -1.93 9.12
C CYS A 118 2.98 -3.16 10.01
N GLU A 119 4.23 -3.61 10.14
CA GLU A 119 4.61 -4.73 10.97
C GLU A 119 5.13 -4.26 12.34
N ASN A 120 4.99 -5.09 13.37
CA ASN A 120 5.71 -4.96 14.63
C ASN A 120 7.11 -5.63 14.51
N LYS A 121 7.94 -5.52 15.56
CA LYS A 121 9.28 -6.16 15.61
C LYS A 121 9.27 -7.68 15.42
N LEU A 122 8.16 -8.35 15.73
CA LEU A 122 8.01 -9.79 15.52
C LEU A 122 7.61 -10.11 14.06
N GLY A 123 7.39 -9.09 13.23
CA GLY A 123 6.95 -9.21 11.84
C GLY A 123 5.48 -9.59 11.73
N GLU A 124 4.67 -9.23 12.72
CA GLU A 124 3.22 -9.39 12.71
C GLU A 124 2.58 -8.12 12.17
N LEU A 125 1.56 -8.27 11.32
CA LEU A 125 0.85 -7.16 10.70
C LEU A 125 -0.11 -6.52 11.70
N VAL A 126 0.17 -5.30 12.13
CA VAL A 126 -0.59 -4.60 13.18
C VAL A 126 -1.49 -3.48 12.65
N ALA A 127 -1.20 -2.97 11.46
CA ALA A 127 -2.06 -2.00 10.77
C ALA A 127 -1.81 -2.04 9.26
N VAL A 128 -2.82 -1.59 8.48
CA VAL A 128 -2.66 -1.36 7.04
C VAL A 128 -3.24 0.01 6.71
N PHE A 129 -2.45 0.87 6.04
CA PHE A 129 -2.99 2.07 5.41
C PHE A 129 -3.32 1.73 3.96
N ALA A 130 -4.59 1.89 3.57
CA ALA A 130 -5.05 1.73 2.19
C ALA A 130 -5.26 3.12 1.58
N GLU A 131 -4.30 3.57 0.80
CA GLU A 131 -4.31 4.86 0.11
C GLU A 131 -5.00 4.70 -1.25
N VAL A 132 -6.20 5.21 -1.37
CA VAL A 132 -7.05 5.10 -2.56
C VAL A 132 -7.04 6.42 -3.33
N HIS A 133 -6.83 6.34 -4.63
CA HIS A 133 -6.82 7.50 -5.55
C HIS A 133 -8.00 7.45 -6.50
N ASN A 134 -8.51 8.62 -6.84
CA ASN A 134 -9.52 8.76 -7.87
C ASN A 134 -8.92 9.33 -9.17
N THR A 135 -9.75 9.36 -10.22
CA THR A 135 -9.37 9.90 -11.53
C THR A 135 -9.25 11.44 -11.54
N PHE A 136 -9.64 12.11 -10.47
CA PHE A 136 -9.58 13.57 -10.31
C PHE A 136 -8.30 14.06 -9.61
N GLY A 137 -7.37 13.15 -9.29
CA GLY A 137 -6.13 13.46 -8.57
C GLY A 137 -6.30 13.62 -7.06
N GLN A 138 -7.47 13.29 -6.52
CA GLN A 138 -7.70 13.27 -5.08
C GLN A 138 -7.37 11.88 -4.52
N HIS A 139 -7.05 11.81 -3.23
CA HIS A 139 -6.78 10.57 -2.53
C HIS A 139 -7.38 10.58 -1.13
N HIS A 140 -7.57 9.38 -0.59
CA HIS A 140 -8.01 9.15 0.78
C HIS A 140 -7.29 7.92 1.35
N THR A 141 -6.88 7.99 2.60
CA THR A 141 -6.20 6.89 3.29
C THR A 141 -7.11 6.28 4.34
N TYR A 142 -7.51 5.04 4.12
CA TYR A 142 -8.21 4.24 5.13
C TYR A 142 -7.19 3.60 6.06
N VAL A 143 -7.41 3.73 7.36
CA VAL A 143 -6.59 3.07 8.38
C VAL A 143 -7.31 1.81 8.85
N LEU A 144 -6.75 0.67 8.51
CA LEU A 144 -7.31 -0.63 8.84
C LEU A 144 -6.56 -1.19 10.04
N ARG A 145 -7.33 -1.62 11.03
CA ARG A 145 -6.81 -2.27 12.23
C ARG A 145 -7.30 -3.71 12.30
N PRO A 146 -6.61 -4.60 13.04
CA PRO A 146 -7.09 -5.94 13.28
C PRO A 146 -8.50 -5.93 13.86
N PRO A 147 -9.30 -6.99 13.65
CA PRO A 147 -10.60 -7.14 14.28
C PRO A 147 -10.53 -7.06 15.80
N LEU A 148 -11.63 -6.65 16.45
CA LEU A 148 -11.71 -6.56 17.90
C LEU A 148 -11.26 -7.87 18.57
N GLY A 149 -10.36 -7.76 19.54
CA GLY A 149 -9.78 -8.90 20.25
C GLY A 149 -8.53 -9.50 19.57
N HIS A 150 -8.09 -8.95 18.43
CA HIS A 150 -6.83 -9.32 17.80
C HIS A 150 -5.80 -8.19 17.96
N GLU A 151 -4.59 -8.52 18.40
CA GLU A 151 -3.46 -7.58 18.46
C GLU A 151 -2.81 -7.38 17.08
N PHE A 152 -2.95 -8.35 16.19
CA PHE A 152 -2.42 -8.35 14.82
C PHE A 152 -3.38 -9.08 13.88
N PHE A 153 -3.25 -8.80 12.57
CA PHE A 153 -4.04 -9.47 11.54
C PHE A 153 -3.71 -10.95 11.45
N LYS A 154 -4.74 -11.77 11.35
CA LYS A 154 -4.64 -13.20 11.00
C LYS A 154 -5.04 -13.40 9.55
N THR A 155 -4.48 -14.43 8.93
CA THR A 155 -4.84 -14.78 7.55
C THR A 155 -6.34 -15.03 7.43
N GLY A 156 -6.97 -14.29 6.52
CA GLY A 156 -8.42 -14.39 6.29
C GLY A 156 -9.28 -13.40 7.08
N ASP A 157 -8.69 -12.58 7.97
CA ASP A 157 -9.44 -11.50 8.61
C ASP A 157 -10.07 -10.58 7.57
N VAL A 158 -11.35 -10.27 7.77
CA VAL A 158 -12.12 -9.36 6.91
C VAL A 158 -12.38 -8.07 7.67
N ILE A 159 -11.93 -6.96 7.09
CA ILE A 159 -12.16 -5.62 7.64
C ILE A 159 -13.17 -4.91 6.75
N SER A 160 -14.25 -4.44 7.36
CA SER A 160 -15.24 -3.62 6.67
C SER A 160 -15.09 -2.16 7.10
N THR A 161 -15.02 -1.25 6.14
CA THR A 161 -14.97 0.19 6.40
C THR A 161 -15.98 0.92 5.51
N PRO A 162 -16.68 1.94 6.02
CA PRO A 162 -17.58 2.74 5.20
C PRO A 162 -16.83 3.40 4.04
N LYS A 163 -17.46 3.46 2.89
CA LYS A 163 -16.96 4.28 1.79
C LYS A 163 -17.17 5.75 2.15
N CYS A 164 -16.10 6.50 2.31
CA CYS A 164 -16.14 7.95 2.54
C CYS A 164 -15.49 8.74 1.40
N PHE A 165 -15.09 8.05 0.31
CA PHE A 165 -14.34 8.66 -0.79
C PHE A 165 -14.87 8.23 -2.15
N TYR A 166 -15.03 9.22 -3.05
CA TYR A 166 -15.44 9.01 -4.44
C TYR A 166 -14.25 8.53 -5.29
N VAL A 167 -14.33 7.29 -5.79
CA VAL A 167 -13.30 6.74 -6.71
C VAL A 167 -13.66 6.93 -8.18
N SER A 168 -14.94 7.15 -8.50
CA SER A 168 -15.43 7.35 -9.86
C SER A 168 -16.73 8.16 -9.83
N PRO A 169 -16.96 9.06 -10.82
CA PRO A 169 -18.20 9.85 -10.92
C PRO A 169 -19.46 8.99 -11.12
N PHE A 170 -19.28 7.72 -11.51
CA PHE A 170 -20.38 6.80 -11.79
C PHE A 170 -20.73 5.87 -10.62
N LEU A 171 -20.01 5.98 -9.48
CA LEU A 171 -20.21 5.14 -8.30
C LEU A 171 -20.59 6.02 -7.11
N SER A 172 -21.72 5.72 -6.47
CA SER A 172 -22.13 6.40 -5.24
C SER A 172 -21.14 6.12 -4.10
N VAL A 173 -21.02 7.07 -3.15
CA VAL A 173 -20.23 6.89 -1.91
C VAL A 173 -20.90 5.93 -0.93
N THR A 174 -22.13 5.47 -1.23
CA THR A 174 -22.87 4.55 -0.37
C THR A 174 -22.27 3.15 -0.40
N GLY A 175 -22.23 2.48 0.76
CA GLY A 175 -21.73 1.12 0.91
C GLY A 175 -20.44 1.03 1.73
N HIS A 176 -19.84 -0.14 1.71
CA HIS A 176 -18.63 -0.46 2.47
C HIS A 176 -17.57 -1.06 1.56
N TYR A 177 -16.31 -0.77 1.86
CA TYR A 177 -15.19 -1.56 1.37
C TYR A 177 -14.98 -2.73 2.33
N GLN A 178 -14.72 -3.89 1.76
CA GLN A 178 -14.23 -5.04 2.51
C GLN A 178 -12.80 -5.32 2.07
N PHE A 179 -11.90 -5.40 3.03
CA PHE A 179 -10.51 -5.73 2.83
C PHE A 179 -10.23 -7.09 3.47
N GLN A 180 -9.61 -7.96 2.71
CA GLN A 180 -9.13 -9.24 3.20
C GLN A 180 -7.70 -9.44 2.74
N PHE A 181 -6.80 -9.72 3.70
CA PHE A 181 -5.39 -9.93 3.40
C PHE A 181 -5.03 -11.39 3.70
N HIS A 182 -4.36 -12.02 2.74
CA HIS A 182 -3.79 -13.34 2.92
C HIS A 182 -2.28 -13.17 3.08
N TYR A 183 -1.81 -13.38 4.29
CA TYR A 183 -0.41 -13.23 4.66
C TYR A 183 0.23 -14.60 4.87
N ASP A 184 1.20 -14.96 4.04
CA ASP A 184 1.98 -16.19 4.23
C ASP A 184 3.30 -15.87 4.93
N LYS A 185 3.38 -16.22 6.22
CA LYS A 185 4.58 -16.03 7.04
C LYS A 185 5.81 -16.76 6.49
N LYS A 186 5.65 -17.87 5.75
CA LYS A 186 6.74 -18.66 5.19
C LYS A 186 7.36 -18.02 3.94
N THR A 187 6.53 -17.48 3.08
CA THR A 187 7.00 -16.86 1.83
C THR A 187 7.08 -15.34 1.92
N LYS A 188 6.53 -14.71 2.98
CA LYS A 188 6.39 -13.26 3.14
C LYS A 188 5.81 -12.57 1.90
N ARG A 189 4.87 -13.23 1.24
CA ARG A 189 4.10 -12.68 0.12
C ARG A 189 2.74 -12.24 0.61
N ASP A 190 2.47 -10.96 0.38
CA ASP A 190 1.18 -10.36 0.71
C ASP A 190 0.23 -10.51 -0.49
N PHE A 191 -0.98 -10.98 -0.25
CA PHE A 191 -2.02 -11.05 -1.27
C PHE A 191 -3.25 -10.32 -0.72
N SER A 192 -3.77 -9.34 -1.47
CA SER A 192 -5.07 -8.71 -1.21
C SER A 192 -6.14 -9.32 -2.13
N ARG A 193 -7.31 -9.57 -1.61
CA ARG A 193 -8.54 -9.85 -2.36
C ARG A 193 -9.55 -8.75 -2.13
#